data_447349f7c939268b23b9fc0b74a18f17
#
_entry.id   447349f7c939268b23b9fc0b74a18f17
#
_cell.length_a   1.000
_cell.length_b   1.000
_cell.length_c   1.000
_cell.angle_alpha   90.00
_cell.angle_beta   90.00
_cell.angle_gamma   90.00
#
_symmetry.space_group_name_H-M   'P 1'
#
loop_
_entity.id
_entity.type
_entity.pdbx_description
1 polymer ?
#
loop_
_entity_poly.entity_id
_entity_poly.type
_entity_poly.pdbx_seq_one_letter_code
_entity_poly.pdbx_strand_id
1 'polypeptide(L)'
;DMKAMGGVNGYAVSAYTKAPNACLAFIDFATSYEMVTRRSEMLGIAPARGDAAESAGDVSEKIYANLENGNVVLMPSISEVSQIWTPAQTFFTDLAKDAFRSGSEKKYQDLPALKSGLEQVDTQIHDAIYTLK
;
A
#
# COMPACT_ATOMS: atom_id res chain seq x y z
N ASP A 1 15.20 -6.16 -10.93
CA ASP A 1 13.78 -5.81 -11.04
C ASP A 1 13.31 -5.31 -9.67
N MET A 2 12.62 -4.18 -9.68
CA MET A 2 12.08 -3.58 -8.45
C MET A 2 10.83 -4.34 -8.02
N LYS A 3 10.78 -4.78 -6.76
CA LYS A 3 9.61 -5.47 -6.20
C LYS A 3 8.70 -4.45 -5.52
N ALA A 4 7.39 -4.62 -5.71
CA ALA A 4 6.37 -3.85 -5.01
C ALA A 4 5.88 -4.61 -3.76
N MET A 5 5.49 -3.88 -2.74
CA MET A 5 4.83 -4.46 -1.57
C MET A 5 3.34 -4.56 -1.83
N GLY A 6 2.79 -5.76 -1.70
CA GLY A 6 1.36 -6.03 -1.85
C GLY A 6 0.64 -6.06 -0.51
N GLY A 7 -0.54 -5.47 -0.46
CA GLY A 7 -1.46 -5.57 0.66
C GLY A 7 -2.86 -5.93 0.15
N VAL A 8 -3.64 -6.59 0.99
CA VAL A 8 -5.02 -6.99 0.68
C VAL A 8 -5.96 -6.42 1.73
N ASN A 9 -7.01 -5.74 1.27
CA ASN A 9 -8.13 -5.34 2.11
C ASN A 9 -9.30 -6.29 1.88
N GLY A 10 -9.94 -6.74 2.96
CA GLY A 10 -11.04 -7.68 2.87
C GLY A 10 -12.13 -7.41 3.89
N TYR A 11 -13.27 -8.07 3.68
CA TYR A 11 -14.36 -8.10 4.65
C TYR A 11 -14.30 -9.39 5.46
N ALA A 12 -14.58 -9.31 6.75
CA ALA A 12 -14.70 -10.45 7.62
C ALA A 12 -15.99 -10.37 8.45
N VAL A 13 -16.59 -11.51 8.72
CA VAL A 13 -17.76 -11.61 9.60
C VAL A 13 -17.28 -11.89 11.01
N SER A 14 -17.70 -11.06 11.97
CA SER A 14 -17.42 -11.31 13.38
C SER A 14 -18.13 -12.60 13.86
N ALA A 15 -17.43 -13.46 14.58
CA ALA A 15 -18.00 -14.65 15.19
C ALA A 15 -19.12 -14.34 16.21
N TYR A 16 -19.16 -13.11 16.71
CA TYR A 16 -20.16 -12.63 17.69
C TYR A 16 -21.38 -11.96 17.06
N THR A 17 -21.47 -11.92 15.72
CA THR A 17 -22.61 -11.26 15.05
C THR A 17 -23.92 -12.00 15.37
N LYS A 18 -24.98 -11.22 15.57
CA LYS A 18 -26.35 -11.75 15.72
C LYS A 18 -27.10 -11.88 14.38
N ALA A 19 -26.48 -11.41 13.29
CA ALA A 19 -27.07 -11.38 11.95
C ALA A 19 -26.09 -11.93 10.87
N PRO A 20 -25.60 -13.17 10.98
CA PRO A 20 -24.59 -13.70 10.07
C PRO A 20 -25.05 -13.70 8.61
N ASN A 21 -26.31 -14.03 8.34
CA ASN A 21 -26.86 -14.04 6.97
C ASN A 21 -26.87 -12.64 6.33
N ALA A 22 -27.17 -11.61 7.12
CA ALA A 22 -27.12 -10.22 6.62
C ALA A 22 -25.66 -9.79 6.33
N CYS A 23 -24.71 -10.20 7.16
CA CYS A 23 -23.29 -9.94 6.91
C CYS A 23 -22.81 -10.64 5.63
N LEU A 24 -23.19 -11.89 5.42
CA LEU A 24 -22.84 -12.64 4.20
C LEU A 24 -23.45 -11.99 2.96
N ALA A 25 -24.74 -11.62 3.01
CA ALA A 25 -25.41 -10.94 1.91
C ALA A 25 -24.73 -9.58 1.58
N PHE A 26 -24.27 -8.84 2.60
CA PHE A 26 -23.49 -7.63 2.38
C PHE A 26 -22.15 -7.91 1.71
N ILE A 27 -21.42 -8.93 2.16
CA ILE A 27 -20.13 -9.31 1.56
C ILE A 27 -20.33 -9.72 0.10
N ASP A 28 -21.31 -10.55 -0.17
CA ASP A 28 -21.65 -10.99 -1.52
C ASP A 28 -21.94 -9.80 -2.44
N PHE A 29 -22.75 -8.85 -1.98
CA PHE A 29 -23.02 -7.61 -2.68
C PHE A 29 -21.75 -6.78 -2.89
N ALA A 30 -20.99 -6.51 -1.83
CA ALA A 30 -19.82 -5.65 -1.86
C ALA A 30 -18.65 -6.22 -2.69
N THR A 31 -18.61 -7.55 -2.87
CA THR A 31 -17.61 -8.27 -3.67
C THR A 31 -18.14 -8.73 -5.02
N SER A 32 -19.38 -8.39 -5.37
CA SER A 32 -19.95 -8.66 -6.68
C SER A 32 -19.13 -8.00 -7.79
N TYR A 33 -19.22 -8.56 -9.00
CA TYR A 33 -18.54 -8.02 -10.18
C TYR A 33 -18.83 -6.52 -10.36
N GLU A 34 -20.11 -6.15 -10.32
CA GLU A 34 -20.56 -4.76 -10.51
C GLU A 34 -19.94 -3.81 -9.47
N MET A 35 -19.99 -4.17 -8.19
CA MET A 35 -19.50 -3.31 -7.12
C MET A 35 -17.98 -3.21 -7.09
N VAL A 36 -17.28 -4.28 -7.43
CA VAL A 36 -15.82 -4.30 -7.52
C VAL A 36 -15.34 -3.47 -8.71
N THR A 37 -15.97 -3.61 -9.88
CA THR A 37 -15.66 -2.81 -11.08
C THR A 37 -15.90 -1.32 -10.81
N ARG A 38 -17.09 -0.98 -10.28
CA ARG A 38 -17.42 0.42 -9.95
C ARG A 38 -16.46 1.05 -8.96
N ARG A 39 -16.03 0.31 -7.94
CA ARG A 39 -15.03 0.79 -6.96
C ARG A 39 -13.67 0.99 -7.61
N SER A 40 -13.25 0.08 -8.47
CA SER A 40 -12.02 0.18 -9.24
C SER A 40 -11.99 1.43 -10.10
N GLU A 41 -13.05 1.69 -10.84
CA GLU A 41 -13.19 2.88 -11.69
C GLU A 41 -13.17 4.19 -10.87
N MET A 42 -13.91 4.24 -9.78
CA MET A 42 -14.03 5.45 -8.95
C MET A 42 -12.74 5.79 -8.18
N LEU A 43 -12.01 4.78 -7.73
CA LEU A 43 -10.85 4.95 -6.85
C LEU A 43 -9.51 4.77 -7.57
N GLY A 44 -9.51 4.31 -8.81
CA GLY A 44 -8.28 4.00 -9.57
C GLY A 44 -7.46 2.88 -8.93
N ILE A 45 -8.12 1.89 -8.31
CA ILE A 45 -7.47 0.75 -7.66
C ILE A 45 -7.67 -0.54 -8.47
N ALA A 46 -6.70 -1.46 -8.38
CA ALA A 46 -6.85 -2.75 -9.02
C ALA A 46 -7.95 -3.57 -8.32
N PRO A 47 -8.91 -4.17 -9.08
CA PRO A 47 -9.94 -5.00 -8.51
C PRO A 47 -9.34 -6.29 -7.97
N ALA A 48 -9.91 -6.85 -6.88
CA ALA A 48 -9.47 -8.14 -6.34
C ALA A 48 -9.98 -9.35 -7.13
N ARG A 49 -10.89 -9.13 -8.10
CA ARG A 49 -11.47 -10.15 -8.98
C ARG A 49 -10.75 -10.17 -10.32
N GLY A 50 -10.24 -11.33 -10.74
CA GLY A 50 -9.57 -11.50 -12.02
C GLY A 50 -10.48 -11.22 -13.23
N ASP A 51 -11.77 -11.55 -13.13
CA ASP A 51 -12.76 -11.28 -14.17
C ASP A 51 -13.12 -9.78 -14.33
N ALA A 52 -12.80 -8.96 -13.34
CA ALA A 52 -12.95 -7.51 -13.39
C ALA A 52 -11.65 -6.76 -13.78
N ALA A 53 -10.54 -7.48 -13.93
CA ALA A 53 -9.23 -6.88 -14.21
C ALA A 53 -9.20 -6.15 -15.55
N GLU A 54 -9.80 -6.73 -16.60
CA GLU A 54 -9.82 -6.17 -17.95
C GLU A 54 -10.59 -4.85 -18.04
N SER A 55 -11.57 -4.63 -17.16
CA SER A 55 -12.39 -3.42 -17.16
C SER A 55 -11.75 -2.24 -16.41
N ALA A 56 -10.64 -2.46 -15.71
CA ALA A 56 -10.08 -1.51 -14.74
C ALA A 56 -8.96 -0.58 -15.31
N GLY A 57 -8.68 -0.65 -16.63
CA GLY A 57 -7.75 0.23 -17.34
C GLY A 57 -6.27 -0.07 -17.14
N ASP A 58 -5.40 0.68 -17.82
CA ASP A 58 -3.96 0.45 -17.96
C ASP A 58 -3.19 0.31 -16.64
N VAL A 59 -3.63 1.00 -15.58
CA VAL A 59 -2.96 0.92 -14.26
C VAL A 59 -3.17 -0.45 -13.64
N SER A 60 -4.37 -0.98 -13.74
CA SER A 60 -4.71 -2.30 -13.22
C SER A 60 -4.02 -3.41 -13.99
N GLU A 61 -3.92 -3.31 -15.32
CA GLU A 61 -3.14 -4.26 -16.12
C GLU A 61 -1.69 -4.34 -15.67
N LYS A 62 -1.04 -3.19 -15.41
CA LYS A 62 0.34 -3.14 -14.91
C LYS A 62 0.48 -3.76 -13.52
N ILE A 63 -0.50 -3.55 -12.64
CA ILE A 63 -0.51 -4.16 -11.30
C ILE A 63 -0.64 -5.68 -11.40
N TYR A 64 -1.56 -6.17 -12.26
CA TYR A 64 -1.73 -7.60 -12.49
C TYR A 64 -0.50 -8.24 -13.14
N ALA A 65 0.10 -7.60 -14.14
CA ALA A 65 1.33 -8.06 -14.75
C ALA A 65 2.47 -8.19 -13.72
N ASN A 66 2.57 -7.26 -12.77
CA ASN A 66 3.55 -7.37 -11.68
C ASN A 66 3.24 -8.53 -10.72
N LEU A 67 1.97 -8.80 -10.43
CA LEU A 67 1.55 -9.95 -9.62
C LEU A 67 1.90 -11.27 -10.29
N GLU A 68 1.55 -11.43 -11.57
CA GLU A 68 1.82 -12.63 -12.36
C GLU A 68 3.32 -12.91 -12.54
N ASN A 69 4.12 -11.87 -12.69
CA ASN A 69 5.57 -11.97 -12.82
C ASN A 69 6.31 -12.19 -11.48
N GLY A 70 5.57 -12.33 -10.35
CA GLY A 70 6.18 -12.52 -9.03
C GLY A 70 6.96 -11.32 -8.51
N ASN A 71 6.68 -10.12 -9.03
CA ASN A 71 7.31 -8.86 -8.62
C ASN A 71 6.61 -8.20 -7.43
N VAL A 72 5.67 -8.89 -6.81
CA VAL A 72 4.97 -8.42 -5.61
C VAL A 72 5.31 -9.32 -4.43
N VAL A 73 5.72 -8.70 -3.33
CA VAL A 73 5.95 -9.38 -2.05
C VAL A 73 4.84 -8.98 -1.08
N LEU A 74 4.17 -9.96 -0.51
CA LEU A 74 3.16 -9.69 0.51
C LEU A 74 3.80 -9.08 1.74
N MET A 75 3.13 -8.08 2.30
CA MET A 75 3.55 -7.45 3.55
C MET A 75 3.54 -8.50 4.68
N PRO A 76 4.64 -8.66 5.42
CA PRO A 76 4.68 -9.57 6.55
C PRO A 76 3.66 -9.22 7.63
N SER A 77 3.05 -10.23 8.25
CA SER A 77 2.05 -10.05 9.32
C SER A 77 2.71 -10.03 10.72
N ILE A 78 3.79 -9.27 10.85
CA ILE A 78 4.50 -9.08 12.13
C ILE A 78 4.28 -7.67 12.68
N SER A 79 4.29 -7.52 14.00
CA SER A 79 4.01 -6.23 14.66
C SER A 79 4.99 -5.12 14.27
N GLU A 80 6.24 -5.51 14.02
CA GLU A 80 7.35 -4.61 13.65
C GLU A 80 7.10 -3.86 12.34
N VAL A 81 6.34 -4.44 11.41
CA VAL A 81 6.00 -3.79 10.12
C VAL A 81 5.25 -2.47 10.33
N SER A 82 4.48 -2.35 11.41
CA SER A 82 3.77 -1.10 11.71
C SER A 82 4.70 0.09 11.92
N GLN A 83 5.95 -0.16 12.32
CA GLN A 83 6.95 0.89 12.60
C GLN A 83 7.54 1.51 11.34
N ILE A 84 7.35 0.90 10.18
CA ILE A 84 7.85 1.40 8.89
C ILE A 84 7.06 2.64 8.42
N TRP A 85 5.75 2.67 8.70
CA TRP A 85 4.84 3.60 8.03
C TRP A 85 5.11 5.07 8.35
N THR A 86 5.27 5.42 9.62
CA THR A 86 5.45 6.83 10.02
C THR A 86 6.78 7.42 9.52
N PRO A 87 7.95 6.77 9.72
CA PRO A 87 9.21 7.27 9.19
C PRO A 87 9.22 7.35 7.67
N ALA A 88 8.72 6.31 6.99
CA ALA A 88 8.66 6.28 5.53
C ALA A 88 7.74 7.40 4.99
N GLN A 89 6.53 7.56 5.54
CA GLN A 89 5.60 8.60 5.12
C GLN A 89 6.20 10.00 5.31
N THR A 90 6.86 10.24 6.45
CA THR A 90 7.51 11.53 6.74
C THR A 90 8.59 11.84 5.71
N PHE A 91 9.48 10.88 5.47
CA PHE A 91 10.57 11.03 4.51
C PHE A 91 10.06 11.25 3.08
N PHE A 92 9.18 10.39 2.58
CA PHE A 92 8.67 10.51 1.20
C PHE A 92 7.82 11.75 1.00
N THR A 93 7.09 12.21 2.04
CA THR A 93 6.36 13.47 1.97
C THR A 93 7.32 14.66 1.89
N ASP A 94 8.41 14.65 2.68
CA ASP A 94 9.41 15.73 2.61
C ASP A 94 10.19 15.69 1.29
N LEU A 95 10.53 14.52 0.79
CA LEU A 95 11.14 14.34 -0.53
C LEU A 95 10.25 14.86 -1.67
N ALA A 96 8.94 14.56 -1.63
CA ALA A 96 8.00 15.08 -2.61
C ALA A 96 7.89 16.61 -2.56
N LYS A 97 7.88 17.19 -1.35
CA LYS A 97 7.92 18.65 -1.19
C LYS A 97 9.23 19.26 -1.67
N ASP A 98 10.33 18.54 -1.49
CA ASP A 98 11.67 18.99 -1.91
C ASP A 98 11.79 19.14 -3.43
N ALA A 99 10.98 18.42 -4.21
CA ALA A 99 10.92 18.57 -5.66
C ALA A 99 10.52 20.02 -6.07
N PHE A 100 9.78 20.72 -5.23
CA PHE A 100 9.32 22.11 -5.46
C PHE A 100 10.20 23.16 -4.77
N ARG A 101 11.20 22.76 -4.01
CA ARG A 101 12.16 23.68 -3.38
C ARG A 101 13.29 24.03 -4.33
N SER A 102 13.90 25.19 -4.12
CA SER A 102 15.03 25.67 -4.91
C SER A 102 16.13 26.28 -4.04
N GLY A 103 17.34 26.36 -4.58
CA GLY A 103 18.49 26.96 -3.89
C GLY A 103 18.82 26.28 -2.57
N SER A 104 19.09 27.06 -1.53
CA SER A 104 19.47 26.58 -0.20
C SER A 104 18.37 25.84 0.58
N GLU A 105 17.14 25.95 0.14
CA GLU A 105 16.01 25.25 0.78
C GLU A 105 15.88 23.79 0.33
N LYS A 106 16.54 23.42 -0.76
CA LYS A 106 16.52 22.06 -1.29
C LYS A 106 17.41 21.16 -0.44
N LYS A 107 16.81 20.11 0.16
CA LYS A 107 17.49 19.21 1.09
C LYS A 107 18.17 18.05 0.36
N TYR A 108 17.47 17.47 -0.63
CA TYR A 108 17.90 16.26 -1.34
C TYR A 108 18.44 16.60 -2.72
N GLN A 109 19.55 17.40 -2.73
CA GLN A 109 20.13 17.94 -3.97
C GLN A 109 20.92 16.90 -4.77
N ASP A 110 21.46 15.90 -4.07
CA ASP A 110 22.32 14.88 -4.66
C ASP A 110 22.08 13.49 -4.03
N LEU A 111 22.72 12.48 -4.60
CA LEU A 111 22.61 11.11 -4.13
C LEU A 111 23.12 10.90 -2.69
N PRO A 112 24.23 11.52 -2.23
CA PRO A 112 24.64 11.46 -0.83
C PRO A 112 23.60 11.99 0.15
N ALA A 113 22.97 13.13 -0.13
CA ALA A 113 21.92 13.71 0.72
C ALA A 113 20.68 12.82 0.78
N LEU A 114 20.26 12.24 -0.37
CA LEU A 114 19.17 11.27 -0.42
C LEU A 114 19.48 10.01 0.38
N LYS A 115 20.70 9.48 0.25
CA LYS A 115 21.16 8.30 0.99
C LYS A 115 21.14 8.56 2.49
N SER A 116 21.65 9.71 2.95
CA SER A 116 21.61 10.11 4.36
C SER A 116 20.18 10.20 4.90
N GLY A 117 19.24 10.72 4.11
CA GLY A 117 17.81 10.72 4.46
C GLY A 117 17.23 9.32 4.65
N LEU A 118 17.58 8.38 3.77
CA LEU A 118 17.15 6.97 3.88
C LEU A 118 17.78 6.27 5.09
N GLU A 119 19.05 6.53 5.40
CA GLU A 119 19.74 6.01 6.59
C GLU A 119 19.09 6.50 7.89
N GLN A 120 18.58 7.75 7.92
CA GLN A 120 17.80 8.25 9.04
C GLN A 120 16.46 7.51 9.20
N VAL A 121 15.78 7.20 8.10
CA VAL A 121 14.55 6.39 8.14
C VAL A 121 14.83 5.01 8.72
N ASP A 122 15.90 4.35 8.25
CA ASP A 122 16.33 3.04 8.75
C ASP A 122 16.60 3.08 10.26
N THR A 123 17.35 4.08 10.73
CA THR A 123 17.63 4.28 12.15
C THR A 123 16.33 4.47 12.95
N GLN A 124 15.41 5.31 12.49
CA GLN A 124 14.14 5.54 13.17
C GLN A 124 13.28 4.28 13.28
N ILE A 125 13.25 3.46 12.22
CA ILE A 125 12.54 2.17 12.21
C ILE A 125 13.18 1.22 13.22
N HIS A 126 14.50 1.12 13.19
CA HIS A 126 15.27 0.26 14.09
C HIS A 126 15.03 0.63 15.55
N ASP A 127 15.15 1.91 15.91
CA ASP A 127 14.92 2.42 17.27
C ASP A 127 13.48 2.18 17.74
N ALA A 128 12.49 2.35 16.85
CA ALA A 128 11.09 2.07 17.15
C ALA A 128 10.83 0.58 17.43
N ILE A 129 11.49 -0.33 16.70
CA ILE A 129 11.41 -1.77 16.93
C ILE A 129 12.05 -2.15 18.27
N TYR A 130 13.18 -1.54 18.63
CA TYR A 130 13.84 -1.80 19.91
C TYR A 130 13.01 -1.36 21.12
N THR A 131 12.23 -0.31 20.99
CA THR A 131 11.32 0.17 22.06
C THR A 131 10.10 -0.72 22.26
N LEU A 132 9.79 -1.62 21.32
CA LEU A 132 8.69 -2.59 21.44
C LEU A 132 9.08 -3.87 22.18
N LYS A 133 10.36 -4.07 22.46
CA LYS A 133 10.90 -5.22 23.21
C LYS A 133 11.12 -4.88 24.65
#